data_9ff34aa8f10289ee1ed3a40d2b97a2b1
#
_entry.id   9ff34aa8f10289ee1ed3a40d2b97a2b1
#
_cell.length_a   1.000
_cell.length_b   1.000
_cell.length_c   1.000
_cell.angle_alpha   90.00
_cell.angle_beta   90.00
_cell.angle_gamma   90.00
#
_symmetry.space_group_name_H-M   'P 1'
#
loop_
_entity.id
_entity.type
_entity.pdbx_description
1 polymer ?
#
loop_
_entity_poly.entity_id
_entity_poly.type
_entity_poly.pdbx_seq_one_letter_code
_entity_poly.pdbx_strand_id
1 'polypeptide(L)'
;MFTYTKLKALAVSTIAIAGGHAVAGTSVSAAYPETVVNAIQTMGYKAELTVDSYGDPLVRSASEGVNFSLNFYGCDDDGNDCQHLQFAVSFDVVGGMDYLSMNAWNRETTMGKAFLDEESDPVLQHYMIAVDGMSGDVFKESFEFWTSTLSDFTDYIDW
;
A
#
# COMPACT_ATOMS: atom_id res chain seq x y z
N MET A 1 -10.57 -71.40 -46.23
CA MET A 1 -10.85 -71.13 -44.80
C MET A 1 -10.06 -69.91 -44.41
N PHE A 2 -10.69 -68.70 -44.46
CA PHE A 2 -10.01 -67.40 -44.20
C PHE A 2 -10.34 -66.95 -42.80
N THR A 3 -9.31 -66.81 -42.00
CA THR A 3 -9.43 -66.31 -40.62
C THR A 3 -9.24 -64.77 -40.63
N TYR A 4 -10.32 -64.07 -40.24
CA TYR A 4 -10.28 -62.59 -40.07
C TYR A 4 -9.70 -62.26 -38.69
N THR A 5 -8.55 -61.58 -38.71
CA THR A 5 -7.93 -61.01 -37.53
C THR A 5 -8.58 -59.63 -37.21
N LYS A 6 -9.20 -59.51 -36.05
CA LYS A 6 -9.82 -58.27 -35.58
C LYS A 6 -8.73 -57.27 -35.13
N LEU A 7 -8.60 -56.12 -35.80
CA LEU A 7 -7.84 -55.00 -35.30
C LEU A 7 -8.56 -54.36 -34.10
N LYS A 8 -7.87 -54.28 -32.97
CA LYS A 8 -8.34 -53.48 -31.82
C LYS A 8 -7.93 -52.03 -32.07
N ALA A 9 -8.91 -51.12 -32.10
CA ALA A 9 -8.67 -49.69 -32.14
C ALA A 9 -8.22 -49.23 -30.75
N LEU A 10 -7.02 -48.59 -30.66
CA LEU A 10 -6.60 -47.86 -29.46
C LEU A 10 -7.32 -46.52 -29.45
N ALA A 11 -8.11 -46.26 -28.42
CA ALA A 11 -8.65 -44.95 -28.15
C ALA A 11 -7.54 -44.07 -27.55
N VAL A 12 -7.13 -43.02 -28.24
CA VAL A 12 -6.24 -41.99 -27.73
C VAL A 12 -7.10 -40.99 -26.98
N SER A 13 -7.02 -41.01 -25.66
CA SER A 13 -7.67 -39.99 -24.79
C SER A 13 -6.82 -38.72 -24.83
N THR A 14 -7.31 -37.67 -25.48
CA THR A 14 -6.73 -36.33 -25.40
C THR A 14 -7.11 -35.69 -24.02
N ILE A 15 -6.12 -35.54 -23.17
CA ILE A 15 -6.26 -34.76 -21.95
C ILE A 15 -6.24 -33.27 -22.33
N ALA A 16 -7.39 -32.62 -22.25
CA ALA A 16 -7.47 -31.16 -22.37
C ALA A 16 -6.90 -30.54 -21.09
N ILE A 17 -5.70 -29.96 -21.17
CA ILE A 17 -5.15 -29.14 -20.11
C ILE A 17 -5.93 -27.83 -20.14
N ALA A 18 -6.86 -27.65 -19.22
CA ALA A 18 -7.49 -26.36 -18.97
C ALA A 18 -6.40 -25.44 -18.42
N GLY A 19 -5.86 -24.58 -19.29
CA GLY A 19 -4.96 -23.50 -18.87
C GLY A 19 -5.73 -22.56 -17.94
N GLY A 20 -5.44 -22.63 -16.65
CA GLY A 20 -5.94 -21.65 -15.69
C GLY A 20 -5.37 -20.28 -16.09
N HIS A 21 -6.24 -19.38 -16.53
CA HIS A 21 -5.89 -17.98 -16.68
C HIS A 21 -5.64 -17.46 -15.25
N ALA A 22 -4.38 -17.18 -14.92
CA ALA A 22 -4.08 -16.38 -13.74
C ALA A 22 -4.77 -15.02 -13.97
N VAL A 23 -5.75 -14.70 -13.16
CA VAL A 23 -6.30 -13.35 -13.08
C VAL A 23 -5.13 -12.51 -12.60
N ALA A 24 -4.58 -11.65 -13.47
CA ALA A 24 -3.60 -10.66 -13.05
C ALA A 24 -4.29 -9.80 -11.99
N GLY A 25 -3.88 -9.94 -10.75
CA GLY A 25 -4.34 -9.07 -9.67
C GLY A 25 -4.05 -7.62 -10.05
N THR A 26 -4.93 -6.70 -9.66
CA THR A 26 -4.72 -5.27 -9.88
C THR A 26 -3.34 -4.89 -9.33
N SER A 27 -2.49 -4.33 -10.19
CA SER A 27 -1.19 -3.81 -9.78
C SER A 27 -1.38 -2.40 -9.25
N VAL A 28 -0.75 -2.09 -8.11
CA VAL A 28 -0.66 -0.75 -7.53
C VAL A 28 0.77 -0.25 -7.75
N SER A 29 0.92 0.94 -8.32
CA SER A 29 2.23 1.47 -8.69
C SER A 29 2.34 2.96 -8.35
N ALA A 30 3.47 3.37 -7.81
CA ALA A 30 3.77 4.78 -7.58
C ALA A 30 3.91 5.57 -8.89
N ALA A 31 4.34 4.92 -9.98
CA ALA A 31 4.40 5.54 -11.31
C ALA A 31 3.01 5.85 -11.90
N TYR A 32 1.95 5.25 -11.35
CA TYR A 32 0.56 5.44 -11.78
C TYR A 32 -0.32 5.75 -10.57
N PRO A 33 -0.34 7.00 -10.05
CA PRO A 33 -1.01 7.40 -8.82
C PRO A 33 -2.49 7.02 -8.72
N GLU A 34 -3.19 7.01 -9.85
CA GLU A 34 -4.61 6.57 -9.93
C GLU A 34 -4.79 5.12 -9.45
N THR A 35 -3.79 4.25 -9.62
CA THR A 35 -3.86 2.86 -9.14
C THR A 35 -3.89 2.80 -7.62
N VAL A 36 -3.18 3.70 -6.94
CA VAL A 36 -3.18 3.88 -5.49
C VAL A 36 -4.54 4.38 -5.02
N VAL A 37 -5.07 5.44 -5.66
CA VAL A 37 -6.41 5.98 -5.36
C VAL A 37 -7.48 4.88 -5.49
N ASN A 38 -7.50 4.17 -6.62
CA ASN A 38 -8.47 3.13 -6.89
C ASN A 38 -8.38 1.98 -5.86
N ALA A 39 -7.17 1.60 -5.45
CA ALA A 39 -6.98 0.56 -4.45
C ALA A 39 -7.57 0.98 -3.09
N ILE A 40 -7.29 2.20 -2.63
CA ILE A 40 -7.82 2.75 -1.37
C ILE A 40 -9.36 2.85 -1.42
N GLN A 41 -9.90 3.37 -2.52
CA GLN A 41 -11.36 3.50 -2.69
C GLN A 41 -12.06 2.14 -2.75
N THR A 42 -11.44 1.12 -3.35
CA THR A 42 -11.96 -0.26 -3.39
C THR A 42 -12.05 -0.88 -1.99
N MET A 43 -11.17 -0.48 -1.08
CA MET A 43 -11.22 -0.87 0.34
C MET A 43 -12.26 -0.09 1.16
N GLY A 44 -12.97 0.87 0.55
CA GLY A 44 -14.03 1.65 1.19
C GLY A 44 -13.57 2.95 1.86
N TYR A 45 -12.31 3.33 1.68
CA TYR A 45 -11.79 4.60 2.21
C TYR A 45 -11.89 5.73 1.20
N LYS A 46 -11.87 6.96 1.69
CA LYS A 46 -11.74 8.13 0.82
C LYS A 46 -10.31 8.24 0.31
N ALA A 47 -10.13 8.59 -0.95
CA ALA A 47 -8.83 8.92 -1.51
C ALA A 47 -9.00 10.01 -2.57
N GLU A 48 -8.21 11.06 -2.45
CA GLU A 48 -8.19 12.22 -3.34
C GLU A 48 -6.76 12.44 -3.84
N LEU A 49 -6.56 12.39 -5.14
CA LEU A 49 -5.28 12.71 -5.76
C LEU A 49 -5.14 14.24 -5.89
N THR A 50 -4.02 14.74 -5.46
CA THR A 50 -3.59 16.14 -5.55
C THR A 50 -2.08 16.18 -5.81
N VAL A 51 -1.44 17.32 -5.63
CA VAL A 51 0.01 17.48 -5.68
C VAL A 51 0.50 18.12 -4.39
N ASP A 52 1.75 17.85 -4.06
CA ASP A 52 2.45 18.50 -2.95
C ASP A 52 3.04 19.86 -3.34
N SER A 53 3.84 20.47 -2.47
CA SER A 53 4.48 21.77 -2.71
C SER A 53 5.61 21.74 -3.74
N TYR A 54 6.09 20.54 -4.11
CA TYR A 54 7.12 20.34 -5.13
C TYR A 54 6.54 20.01 -6.49
N GLY A 55 5.23 19.69 -6.55
CA GLY A 55 4.52 19.27 -7.76
C GLY A 55 4.40 17.77 -7.89
N ASP A 56 4.93 16.99 -6.94
CA ASP A 56 4.83 15.54 -6.94
C ASP A 56 3.41 15.08 -6.54
N PRO A 57 2.96 13.93 -7.00
CA PRO A 57 1.65 13.39 -6.62
C PRO A 57 1.52 13.22 -5.11
N LEU A 58 0.33 13.48 -4.60
CA LEU A 58 -0.06 13.32 -3.21
C LEU A 58 -1.47 12.75 -3.14
N VAL A 59 -1.67 11.66 -2.41
CA VAL A 59 -3.01 11.16 -2.10
C VAL A 59 -3.39 11.53 -0.67
N ARG A 60 -4.54 12.19 -0.51
CA ARG A 60 -5.14 12.46 0.80
C ARG A 60 -6.18 11.40 1.12
N SER A 61 -6.13 10.88 2.33
CA SER A 61 -7.06 9.87 2.83
C SER A 61 -7.37 10.12 4.31
N ALA A 62 -8.26 9.30 4.89
CA ALA A 62 -8.60 9.36 6.30
C ALA A 62 -9.01 7.97 6.80
N SER A 63 -8.71 7.69 8.08
CA SER A 63 -9.19 6.53 8.82
C SER A 63 -9.62 6.96 10.22
N GLU A 64 -10.80 6.51 10.69
CA GLU A 64 -11.33 6.78 12.04
C GLU A 64 -11.34 8.27 12.45
N GLY A 65 -11.51 9.15 11.46
CA GLY A 65 -11.55 10.61 11.67
C GLY A 65 -10.20 11.29 11.57
N VAL A 66 -9.10 10.54 11.46
CA VAL A 66 -7.74 11.08 11.31
C VAL A 66 -7.38 11.17 9.83
N ASN A 67 -7.03 12.38 9.39
CA ASN A 67 -6.55 12.61 8.02
C ASN A 67 -5.06 12.27 7.93
N PHE A 68 -4.67 11.62 6.83
CA PHE A 68 -3.28 11.31 6.51
C PHE A 68 -3.01 11.47 5.02
N SER A 69 -1.75 11.46 4.64
CA SER A 69 -1.32 11.49 3.24
C SER A 69 -0.55 10.24 2.84
N LEU A 70 -0.60 9.91 1.54
CA LEU A 70 0.43 9.14 0.86
C LEU A 70 1.21 10.08 -0.04
N ASN A 71 2.47 10.24 0.28
CA ASN A 71 3.42 11.01 -0.50
C ASN A 71 4.12 10.10 -1.50
N PHE A 72 4.46 10.64 -2.66
CA PHE A 72 5.18 9.94 -3.72
C PHE A 72 6.60 10.46 -3.77
N TYR A 73 7.57 9.57 -3.99
CA TYR A 73 8.99 9.91 -4.00
C TYR A 73 9.72 9.22 -5.15
N GLY A 74 10.86 9.80 -5.50
CA GLY A 74 11.67 9.31 -6.61
C GLY A 74 11.00 9.53 -7.95
N CYS A 75 10.21 10.58 -8.05
CA CYS A 75 9.59 11.03 -9.28
C CYS A 75 10.62 11.68 -10.20
N ASP A 76 10.28 11.81 -11.48
CA ASP A 76 11.05 12.63 -12.42
C ASP A 76 10.78 14.15 -12.19
N ASP A 77 11.45 15.02 -12.96
CA ASP A 77 11.33 16.48 -12.82
C ASP A 77 9.91 17.01 -13.13
N ASP A 78 9.07 16.23 -13.76
CA ASP A 78 7.67 16.55 -14.09
C ASP A 78 6.66 15.91 -13.11
N GLY A 79 7.14 15.25 -12.05
CA GLY A 79 6.30 14.58 -11.05
C GLY A 79 5.73 13.24 -11.52
N ASN A 80 6.33 12.61 -12.53
CA ASN A 80 5.92 11.30 -13.04
C ASN A 80 6.91 10.19 -12.63
N ASP A 81 6.60 8.96 -13.01
CA ASP A 81 7.46 7.78 -12.82
C ASP A 81 7.98 7.61 -11.39
N CYS A 82 7.19 8.00 -10.40
CA CYS A 82 7.52 7.87 -8.99
C CYS A 82 7.78 6.41 -8.61
N GLN A 83 8.69 6.18 -7.67
CA GLN A 83 9.19 4.84 -7.33
C GLN A 83 8.79 4.36 -5.94
N HIS A 84 8.40 5.29 -5.06
CA HIS A 84 8.18 4.99 -3.65
C HIS A 84 6.93 5.69 -3.13
N LEU A 85 6.36 5.12 -2.07
CA LEU A 85 5.20 5.66 -1.36
C LEU A 85 5.54 5.83 0.11
N GLN A 86 4.97 6.85 0.75
CA GLN A 86 5.07 7.03 2.19
C GLN A 86 3.73 7.48 2.75
N PHE A 87 3.16 6.72 3.64
CA PHE A 87 2.11 7.19 4.53
C PHE A 87 2.69 8.17 5.53
N ALA A 88 1.99 9.26 5.79
CA ALA A 88 2.42 10.27 6.75
C ALA A 88 1.24 10.98 7.39
N VAL A 89 1.38 11.27 8.68
CA VAL A 89 0.46 12.11 9.47
C VAL A 89 1.25 12.91 10.48
N SER A 90 0.84 14.15 10.72
CA SER A 90 1.33 15.00 11.80
C SER A 90 0.16 15.38 12.69
N PHE A 91 0.41 15.49 13.99
CA PHE A 91 -0.56 15.84 15.00
C PHE A 91 -0.13 17.12 15.70
N ASP A 92 -1.02 18.06 15.88
CA ASP A 92 -0.79 19.30 16.65
C ASP A 92 -1.16 19.03 18.11
N VAL A 93 -0.18 18.75 18.96
CA VAL A 93 -0.36 18.42 20.38
C VAL A 93 -0.02 19.62 21.25
N VAL A 94 -0.99 20.11 21.99
CA VAL A 94 -0.78 21.28 22.86
C VAL A 94 0.34 21.03 23.87
N GLY A 95 1.44 21.75 23.72
CA GLY A 95 2.64 21.63 24.56
C GLY A 95 3.67 20.63 24.03
N GLY A 96 3.39 20.00 22.90
CA GLY A 96 4.28 19.02 22.27
C GLY A 96 4.46 17.74 23.08
N MET A 97 5.35 16.90 22.60
CA MET A 97 5.72 15.64 23.26
C MET A 97 7.25 15.56 23.50
N ASP A 98 7.67 14.58 24.28
CA ASP A 98 9.09 14.36 24.53
C ASP A 98 9.70 13.25 23.63
N TYR A 99 11.00 13.32 23.38
CA TYR A 99 11.72 12.37 22.53
C TYR A 99 11.74 10.93 23.08
N LEU A 100 11.61 10.77 24.41
CA LEU A 100 11.63 9.43 25.02
C LEU A 100 10.35 8.68 24.67
N SER A 101 9.22 9.37 24.58
CA SER A 101 7.94 8.80 24.12
C SER A 101 8.05 8.28 22.70
N MET A 102 8.60 9.08 21.75
CA MET A 102 8.80 8.64 20.37
C MET A 102 9.80 7.47 20.28
N ASN A 103 10.86 7.50 21.07
CA ASN A 103 11.81 6.40 21.10
C ASN A 103 11.21 5.13 21.72
N ALA A 104 10.32 5.25 22.71
CA ALA A 104 9.60 4.11 23.28
C ALA A 104 8.67 3.48 22.24
N TRP A 105 7.87 4.29 21.54
CA TRP A 105 7.05 3.85 20.42
C TRP A 105 7.87 3.04 19.39
N ASN A 106 8.95 3.64 18.87
CA ASN A 106 9.79 3.01 17.85
C ASN A 106 10.46 1.71 18.30
N ARG A 107 10.65 1.50 19.61
CA ARG A 107 11.20 0.26 20.17
C ARG A 107 10.15 -0.84 20.28
N GLU A 108 8.91 -0.47 20.53
CA GLU A 108 7.82 -1.41 20.84
C GLU A 108 6.99 -1.78 19.60
N THR A 109 7.04 -0.95 18.55
CA THR A 109 6.30 -1.15 17.30
C THR A 109 7.23 -1.53 16.16
N THR A 110 6.76 -2.47 15.31
CA THR A 110 7.53 -2.93 14.15
C THR A 110 7.31 -2.05 12.93
N MET A 111 6.14 -1.43 12.82
CA MET A 111 5.73 -0.64 11.67
C MET A 111 5.42 0.79 12.10
N GLY A 112 5.77 1.73 11.24
CA GLY A 112 5.58 3.15 11.52
C GLY A 112 6.73 3.74 12.35
N LYS A 113 7.46 4.67 11.74
CA LYS A 113 8.48 5.49 12.40
C LYS A 113 7.81 6.73 12.99
N ALA A 114 7.97 6.95 14.30
CA ALA A 114 7.53 8.18 14.95
C ALA A 114 8.71 9.09 15.28
N PHE A 115 8.53 10.39 15.13
CA PHE A 115 9.48 11.42 15.51
C PHE A 115 8.75 12.73 15.84
N LEU A 116 9.46 13.68 16.42
CA LEU A 116 8.94 15.03 16.65
C LEU A 116 9.46 15.98 15.58
N ASP A 117 8.60 16.86 15.11
CA ASP A 117 8.99 17.95 14.23
C ASP A 117 9.65 19.11 15.03
N GLU A 118 9.85 20.26 14.37
CA GLU A 118 10.51 21.44 14.97
C GLU A 118 9.67 22.08 16.11
N GLU A 119 8.35 21.84 16.12
CA GLU A 119 7.41 22.35 17.13
C GLU A 119 7.20 21.34 18.27
N SER A 120 7.92 20.21 18.22
CA SER A 120 7.78 19.07 19.13
C SER A 120 6.46 18.31 18.97
N ASP A 121 5.85 18.41 17.80
CA ASP A 121 4.65 17.70 17.46
C ASP A 121 4.95 16.31 16.90
N PRO A 122 4.17 15.29 17.26
CA PRO A 122 4.43 13.93 16.81
C PRO A 122 4.04 13.73 15.34
N VAL A 123 4.96 13.12 14.60
CA VAL A 123 4.78 12.70 13.21
C VAL A 123 4.93 11.19 13.13
N LEU A 124 3.98 10.52 12.47
CA LEU A 124 4.05 9.09 12.17
C LEU A 124 4.21 8.89 10.66
N GLN A 125 5.16 8.07 10.26
CA GLN A 125 5.44 7.75 8.85
C GLN A 125 5.67 6.27 8.63
N HIS A 126 5.24 5.77 7.46
CA HIS A 126 5.58 4.43 7.00
C HIS A 126 5.95 4.46 5.51
N TYR A 127 7.18 4.06 5.20
CA TYR A 127 7.74 4.10 3.85
C TYR A 127 7.63 2.75 3.15
N MET A 128 7.30 2.76 1.87
CA MET A 128 7.12 1.58 1.04
C MET A 128 7.92 1.71 -0.26
N ILE A 129 8.64 0.66 -0.62
CA ILE A 129 9.29 0.54 -1.93
C ILE A 129 8.22 0.05 -2.92
N ALA A 130 7.97 0.83 -3.96
CA ALA A 130 6.94 0.55 -4.97
C ALA A 130 7.52 0.56 -6.40
N VAL A 131 8.82 0.33 -6.54
CA VAL A 131 9.50 0.18 -7.83
C VAL A 131 8.86 -0.97 -8.59
N ASP A 132 8.55 -0.76 -9.88
CA ASP A 132 7.84 -1.72 -10.73
C ASP A 132 6.41 -2.10 -10.27
N GLY A 133 5.92 -1.45 -9.20
CA GLY A 133 4.61 -1.72 -8.62
C GLY A 133 4.59 -2.91 -7.67
N MET A 134 3.42 -3.13 -7.06
CA MET A 134 3.15 -4.25 -6.17
C MET A 134 1.77 -4.86 -6.47
N SER A 135 1.50 -6.07 -6.00
CA SER A 135 0.16 -6.63 -6.12
C SER A 135 -0.83 -5.87 -5.23
N GLY A 136 -2.10 -5.83 -5.66
CA GLY A 136 -3.17 -5.21 -4.86
C GLY A 136 -3.28 -5.80 -3.46
N ASP A 137 -3.00 -7.10 -3.29
CA ASP A 137 -3.02 -7.75 -1.98
C ASP A 137 -1.90 -7.23 -1.06
N VAL A 138 -0.68 -7.05 -1.59
CA VAL A 138 0.44 -6.48 -0.82
C VAL A 138 0.13 -5.04 -0.40
N PHE A 139 -0.43 -4.24 -1.32
CA PHE A 139 -0.83 -2.88 -0.99
C PHE A 139 -1.94 -2.85 0.06
N LYS A 140 -2.94 -3.72 -0.08
CA LYS A 140 -4.05 -3.85 0.88
C LYS A 140 -3.54 -4.17 2.29
N GLU A 141 -2.70 -5.20 2.43
CA GLU A 141 -2.09 -5.56 3.72
C GLU A 141 -1.30 -4.38 4.32
N SER A 142 -0.50 -3.69 3.50
CA SER A 142 0.26 -2.52 3.96
C SER A 142 -0.64 -1.37 4.41
N PHE A 143 -1.75 -1.15 3.73
CA PHE A 143 -2.74 -0.14 4.08
C PHE A 143 -3.49 -0.50 5.37
N GLU A 144 -3.88 -1.75 5.54
CA GLU A 144 -4.53 -2.24 6.76
C GLU A 144 -3.59 -2.15 7.97
N PHE A 145 -2.31 -2.49 7.79
CA PHE A 145 -1.30 -2.25 8.82
C PHE A 145 -1.12 -0.77 9.15
N TRP A 146 -1.10 0.11 8.14
CA TRP A 146 -1.03 1.54 8.36
C TRP A 146 -2.21 2.05 9.19
N THR A 147 -3.44 1.71 8.82
CA THR A 147 -4.64 2.17 9.53
C THR A 147 -4.71 1.64 10.97
N SER A 148 -4.28 0.39 11.22
CA SER A 148 -4.15 -0.15 12.56
C SER A 148 -3.07 0.57 13.37
N THR A 149 -1.89 0.78 12.77
CA THR A 149 -0.78 1.50 13.42
C THR A 149 -1.17 2.95 13.73
N LEU A 150 -1.94 3.60 12.85
CA LEU A 150 -2.46 4.95 13.05
C LEU A 150 -3.41 5.01 14.26
N SER A 151 -4.33 4.05 14.37
CA SER A 151 -5.23 3.93 15.54
C SER A 151 -4.44 3.73 16.83
N ASP A 152 -3.50 2.77 16.84
CA ASP A 152 -2.65 2.52 18.02
C ASP A 152 -1.82 3.75 18.40
N PHE A 153 -1.35 4.53 17.41
CA PHE A 153 -0.57 5.72 17.66
C PHE A 153 -1.40 6.87 18.21
N THR A 154 -2.63 7.06 17.72
CA THR A 154 -3.55 8.07 18.28
C THR A 154 -3.89 7.78 19.74
N ASP A 155 -4.12 6.50 20.07
CA ASP A 155 -4.32 6.08 21.46
C ASP A 155 -3.05 6.32 22.32
N TYR A 156 -1.87 6.06 21.75
CA TYR A 156 -0.58 6.23 22.43
C TYR A 156 -0.28 7.68 22.78
N ILE A 157 -0.65 8.63 21.92
CA ILE A 157 -0.41 10.08 22.13
C ILE A 157 -1.59 10.80 22.80
N ASP A 158 -2.67 10.08 23.13
CA ASP A 158 -3.92 10.61 23.72
C ASP A 158 -4.56 11.72 22.85
N TRP A 159 -4.60 11.45 21.51
CA TRP A 159 -5.12 12.37 20.49
C TRP A 159 -6.64 12.31 20.34
#